data_7046afc774426c008ea4ffb0a0203787
#
_entry.id   7046afc774426c008ea4ffb0a0203787
#
_cell.length_a   1.000
_cell.length_b   1.000
_cell.length_c   1.000
_cell.angle_alpha   90.00
_cell.angle_beta   90.00
_cell.angle_gamma   90.00
#
_symmetry.space_group_name_H-M   'P 1'
#
loop_
_entity.id
_entity.type
_entity.pdbx_description
1 polymer ?
#
loop_
_entity_poly.entity_id
_entity_poly.type
_entity_poly.pdbx_seq_one_letter_code
_entity_poly.pdbx_strand_id
1 'polypeptide(L)'
;MLRISRIAGPALLIVIAFVVVVAGLQFGGGAEAPILLDPGAVVRWGLPISKLFVNLGLAATIGGLMIAVFAMSPKRDEFTLTLDFAAAGAAVWAVASAFTGFFTFLAVRNQPIDLSSAFGDVLASFLTVTELGQAWLATVLIAAAVTVLCFAVRNMSALVFVLVLAVAGLIPMALQGHSGGTEDHDAATSAIFLHLVFAALWLGGLLALAIARPALGKERLAIVLRRYSTVALVSFIVVAASGYVSAEIRVENLTNLLSPYGILVLVKVFALIVMGLFGAVYRNYAIGRLEASPRKERGWFWWIVTAELAFMGLASGAAAALAATPTPVPEVVAADVPDSSPAAYLTGSALPPPVSASNLFTLWSFDLIWVLICAFAIFFYLAGVWRLHKRGDSWPIHRTVFWVLGMLLLFYITNGGVNVYEGYLFSMHMLGYMTLGMMIPVLLVPGAPV
;
A
#
# COMPACT_ATOMS: atom_id res chain seq x y z
N MET A 1 -32.68 -12.98 7.38
CA MET A 1 -32.07 -11.63 7.41
C MET A 1 -30.60 -11.62 7.83
N LEU A 2 -30.12 -12.36 8.82
CA LEU A 2 -28.72 -12.34 9.30
C LEU A 2 -27.68 -12.88 8.28
N ARG A 3 -28.01 -13.79 7.38
CA ARG A 3 -27.10 -14.30 6.34
C ARG A 3 -26.87 -13.29 5.21
N ILE A 4 -27.91 -12.57 4.79
CA ILE A 4 -27.83 -11.57 3.71
C ILE A 4 -26.92 -10.40 4.11
N SER A 5 -26.99 -9.92 5.35
CA SER A 5 -26.19 -8.78 5.82
C SER A 5 -24.68 -9.06 5.95
N ARG A 6 -24.24 -10.33 5.91
CA ARG A 6 -22.81 -10.72 5.91
C ARG A 6 -22.16 -10.58 4.55
N ILE A 7 -22.92 -10.92 3.51
CA ILE A 7 -22.44 -11.02 2.15
C ILE A 7 -22.66 -9.69 1.42
N ALA A 8 -23.66 -8.90 1.86
CA ALA A 8 -24.04 -7.66 1.20
C ALA A 8 -22.89 -6.64 1.08
N GLY A 9 -22.15 -6.39 2.16
CA GLY A 9 -21.02 -5.45 2.14
C GLY A 9 -19.89 -5.90 1.21
N PRO A 10 -19.32 -7.11 1.41
CA PRO A 10 -18.29 -7.63 0.49
C PRO A 10 -18.76 -7.77 -0.95
N ALA A 11 -20.01 -8.20 -1.19
CA ALA A 11 -20.56 -8.29 -2.54
C ALA A 11 -20.71 -6.91 -3.19
N LEU A 12 -21.20 -5.92 -2.45
CA LEU A 12 -21.34 -4.55 -2.93
C LEU A 12 -19.98 -3.94 -3.29
N LEU A 13 -18.95 -4.17 -2.47
CA LEU A 13 -17.58 -3.76 -2.78
C LEU A 13 -17.12 -4.34 -4.12
N ILE A 14 -17.27 -5.65 -4.34
CA ILE A 14 -16.83 -6.32 -5.58
C ILE A 14 -17.60 -5.80 -6.79
N VAL A 15 -18.93 -5.67 -6.67
CA VAL A 15 -19.78 -5.18 -7.75
C VAL A 15 -19.43 -3.74 -8.11
N ILE A 16 -19.31 -2.85 -7.13
CA ILE A 16 -18.93 -1.46 -7.38
C ILE A 16 -17.54 -1.37 -7.98
N ALA A 17 -16.55 -2.10 -7.44
CA ALA A 17 -15.19 -2.11 -7.97
C ALA A 17 -15.17 -2.57 -9.44
N PHE A 18 -15.92 -3.63 -9.76
CA PHE A 18 -16.03 -4.12 -11.14
C PHE A 18 -16.70 -3.12 -12.08
N VAL A 19 -17.81 -2.52 -11.67
CA VAL A 19 -18.51 -1.50 -12.47
C VAL A 19 -17.61 -0.28 -12.70
N VAL A 20 -16.90 0.16 -11.64
CA VAL A 20 -16.03 1.34 -11.73
C VAL A 20 -14.78 1.08 -12.57
N VAL A 21 -14.19 -0.14 -12.52
CA VAL A 21 -13.06 -0.44 -13.40
C VAL A 21 -13.51 -0.46 -14.88
N VAL A 22 -14.66 -1.05 -15.18
CA VAL A 22 -15.19 -1.08 -16.55
C VAL A 22 -15.50 0.35 -17.06
N ALA A 23 -16.23 1.14 -16.26
CA ALA A 23 -16.54 2.53 -16.61
C ALA A 23 -15.29 3.39 -16.73
N GLY A 24 -14.33 3.23 -15.79
CA GLY A 24 -13.07 3.97 -15.79
C GLY A 24 -12.18 3.64 -16.99
N LEU A 25 -12.11 2.39 -17.42
CA LEU A 25 -11.37 1.97 -18.62
C LEU A 25 -11.97 2.56 -19.91
N GLN A 26 -13.29 2.63 -20.00
CA GLN A 26 -13.96 3.27 -21.13
C GLN A 26 -13.74 4.79 -21.13
N PHE A 27 -13.89 5.42 -19.96
CA PHE A 27 -13.71 6.85 -19.81
C PHE A 27 -12.26 7.30 -20.01
N GLY A 28 -11.31 6.52 -19.48
CA GLY A 28 -9.87 6.82 -19.50
C GLY A 28 -9.14 6.39 -20.77
N GLY A 29 -9.83 5.75 -21.74
CA GLY A 29 -9.20 5.22 -22.95
C GLY A 29 -8.33 3.98 -22.74
N GLY A 30 -8.25 3.45 -21.49
CA GLY A 30 -7.37 2.34 -21.14
C GLY A 30 -7.73 0.99 -21.79
N ALA A 31 -8.91 0.87 -22.39
CA ALA A 31 -9.34 -0.30 -23.15
C ALA A 31 -9.36 -0.07 -24.67
N GLU A 32 -8.94 1.10 -25.14
CA GLU A 32 -8.87 1.41 -26.58
C GLU A 32 -7.82 0.55 -27.28
N ALA A 33 -8.08 0.23 -28.53
CA ALA A 33 -7.11 -0.50 -29.34
C ALA A 33 -5.96 0.41 -29.74
N PRO A 34 -4.68 0.02 -29.46
CA PRO A 34 -3.54 0.80 -29.90
C PRO A 34 -3.48 0.84 -31.44
N ILE A 35 -2.89 1.92 -31.99
CA ILE A 35 -2.79 2.15 -33.42
C ILE A 35 -1.87 1.12 -34.10
N LEU A 36 -0.83 0.68 -33.40
CA LEU A 36 0.16 -0.29 -33.86
C LEU A 36 0.14 -1.51 -32.95
N LEU A 37 -0.01 -2.70 -33.53
CA LEU A 37 0.04 -4.00 -32.84
C LEU A 37 -0.92 -4.05 -31.62
N ASP A 38 -1.97 -4.83 -31.71
CA ASP A 38 -2.98 -4.97 -30.65
C ASP A 38 -2.89 -6.36 -30.01
N PRO A 39 -2.67 -6.47 -28.66
CA PRO A 39 -2.70 -7.74 -27.96
C PRO A 39 -4.10 -8.37 -27.91
N GLY A 40 -5.13 -7.64 -28.35
CA GLY A 40 -6.52 -8.05 -28.39
C GLY A 40 -7.36 -7.60 -27.20
N ALA A 41 -8.67 -7.54 -27.41
CA ALA A 41 -9.62 -7.06 -26.40
C ALA A 41 -9.54 -7.84 -25.07
N VAL A 42 -9.29 -9.15 -25.12
CA VAL A 42 -9.16 -10.00 -23.92
C VAL A 42 -8.04 -9.51 -23.02
N VAL A 43 -6.91 -9.09 -23.58
CA VAL A 43 -5.76 -8.58 -22.81
C VAL A 43 -6.06 -7.18 -22.29
N ARG A 44 -6.60 -6.28 -23.14
CA ARG A 44 -6.91 -4.90 -22.76
C ARG A 44 -7.89 -4.79 -21.59
N TRP A 45 -8.88 -5.66 -21.53
CA TRP A 45 -9.84 -5.73 -20.42
C TRP A 45 -9.36 -6.65 -19.30
N GLY A 46 -8.77 -7.78 -19.62
CA GLY A 46 -8.36 -8.81 -18.66
C GLY A 46 -7.25 -8.35 -17.72
N LEU A 47 -6.27 -7.60 -18.23
CA LEU A 47 -5.15 -7.12 -17.44
C LEU A 47 -5.60 -6.21 -16.28
N PRO A 48 -6.37 -5.12 -16.48
CA PRO A 48 -6.84 -4.29 -15.36
C PRO A 48 -7.80 -5.02 -14.42
N ILE A 49 -8.67 -5.88 -14.96
CA ILE A 49 -9.60 -6.67 -14.14
C ILE A 49 -8.82 -7.68 -13.27
N SER A 50 -7.83 -8.38 -13.82
CA SER A 50 -6.99 -9.28 -13.01
C SER A 50 -6.20 -8.53 -11.94
N LYS A 51 -5.66 -7.33 -12.23
CA LYS A 51 -5.03 -6.44 -11.23
C LYS A 51 -5.99 -6.06 -10.10
N LEU A 52 -7.27 -5.80 -10.41
CA LEU A 52 -8.28 -5.57 -9.37
C LEU A 52 -8.38 -6.77 -8.43
N PHE A 53 -8.46 -8.00 -8.96
CA PHE A 53 -8.54 -9.20 -8.11
C PHE A 53 -7.23 -9.49 -7.38
N VAL A 54 -6.06 -9.18 -7.93
CA VAL A 54 -4.79 -9.19 -7.20
C VAL A 54 -4.90 -8.28 -5.97
N ASN A 55 -5.33 -7.03 -6.12
CA ASN A 55 -5.44 -6.07 -5.04
C ASN A 55 -6.47 -6.49 -3.97
N LEU A 56 -7.61 -7.03 -4.38
CA LEU A 56 -8.62 -7.53 -3.43
C LEU A 56 -8.18 -8.80 -2.71
N GLY A 57 -7.52 -9.72 -3.42
CA GLY A 57 -6.99 -10.96 -2.84
C GLY A 57 -5.89 -10.70 -1.82
N LEU A 58 -4.90 -9.86 -2.18
CA LEU A 58 -3.84 -9.48 -1.23
C LEU A 58 -4.39 -8.71 -0.02
N ALA A 59 -5.39 -7.83 -0.22
CA ALA A 59 -6.01 -7.11 0.88
C ALA A 59 -6.73 -8.08 1.83
N ALA A 60 -7.50 -9.02 1.31
CA ALA A 60 -8.14 -10.07 2.11
C ALA A 60 -7.11 -10.90 2.89
N THR A 61 -5.98 -11.24 2.28
CA THR A 61 -4.89 -12.00 2.89
C THR A 61 -4.22 -11.21 4.02
N ILE A 62 -3.67 -10.05 3.71
CA ILE A 62 -2.88 -9.25 4.67
C ILE A 62 -3.77 -8.74 5.79
N GLY A 63 -4.94 -8.18 5.46
CA GLY A 63 -5.89 -7.71 6.47
C GLY A 63 -6.48 -8.83 7.31
N GLY A 64 -6.77 -9.98 6.72
CA GLY A 64 -7.22 -11.18 7.44
C GLY A 64 -6.16 -11.70 8.41
N LEU A 65 -4.92 -11.88 7.95
CA LEU A 65 -3.80 -12.30 8.81
C LEU A 65 -3.53 -11.29 9.93
N MET A 66 -3.53 -9.99 9.62
CA MET A 66 -3.35 -8.93 10.62
C MET A 66 -4.43 -8.99 11.71
N ILE A 67 -5.70 -9.10 11.32
CA ILE A 67 -6.81 -9.19 12.28
C ILE A 67 -6.71 -10.48 13.10
N ALA A 68 -6.36 -11.62 12.48
CA ALA A 68 -6.18 -12.89 13.19
C ALA A 68 -5.09 -12.78 14.26
N VAL A 69 -3.93 -12.22 13.91
CA VAL A 69 -2.78 -12.12 14.83
C VAL A 69 -2.98 -11.04 15.90
N PHE A 70 -3.51 -9.87 15.51
CA PHE A 70 -3.56 -8.70 16.39
C PHE A 70 -4.82 -8.62 17.27
N ALA A 71 -5.95 -9.16 16.80
CA ALA A 71 -7.25 -8.91 17.42
C ALA A 71 -8.03 -10.15 17.83
N MET A 72 -7.80 -11.32 17.19
CA MET A 72 -8.56 -12.53 17.47
C MET A 72 -7.92 -13.41 18.55
N SER A 73 -8.69 -14.34 19.09
CA SER A 73 -8.22 -15.31 20.09
C SER A 73 -8.09 -16.69 19.46
N PRO A 74 -6.89 -17.34 19.52
CA PRO A 74 -6.66 -18.66 18.91
C PRO A 74 -7.59 -19.77 19.41
N LYS A 75 -8.21 -19.59 20.58
CA LYS A 75 -9.10 -20.57 21.20
C LYS A 75 -10.57 -20.43 20.79
N ARG A 76 -10.89 -19.54 19.83
CA ARG A 76 -12.28 -19.22 19.45
C ARG A 76 -12.51 -19.35 17.95
N ASP A 77 -13.74 -19.61 17.54
CA ASP A 77 -14.15 -19.76 16.15
C ASP A 77 -13.89 -18.51 15.29
N GLU A 78 -13.87 -17.33 15.91
CA GLU A 78 -13.56 -16.07 15.25
C GLU A 78 -12.17 -16.09 14.57
N PHE A 79 -11.20 -16.78 15.20
CA PHE A 79 -9.84 -16.92 14.68
C PHE A 79 -9.81 -17.80 13.42
N THR A 80 -10.47 -18.98 13.48
CA THR A 80 -10.54 -19.89 12.34
C THR A 80 -11.23 -19.25 11.14
N LEU A 81 -12.38 -18.57 11.36
CA LEU A 81 -13.08 -17.87 10.29
C LEU A 81 -12.22 -16.77 9.63
N THR A 82 -11.42 -16.06 10.43
CA THR A 82 -10.55 -15.01 9.91
C THR A 82 -9.39 -15.59 9.11
N LEU A 83 -8.81 -16.73 9.55
CA LEU A 83 -7.78 -17.45 8.81
C LEU A 83 -8.29 -18.06 7.52
N ASP A 84 -9.48 -18.65 7.52
CA ASP A 84 -10.10 -19.22 6.32
C ASP A 84 -10.38 -18.11 5.29
N PHE A 85 -10.79 -16.93 5.75
CA PHE A 85 -10.92 -15.74 4.90
C PHE A 85 -9.58 -15.31 4.31
N ALA A 86 -8.52 -15.27 5.13
CA ALA A 86 -7.17 -14.92 4.65
C ALA A 86 -6.65 -15.96 3.65
N ALA A 87 -6.89 -17.26 3.88
CA ALA A 87 -6.52 -18.34 2.98
C ALA A 87 -7.24 -18.24 1.62
N ALA A 88 -8.55 -17.97 1.65
CA ALA A 88 -9.34 -17.74 0.43
C ALA A 88 -8.82 -16.50 -0.33
N GLY A 89 -8.49 -15.42 0.38
CA GLY A 89 -7.85 -14.23 -0.18
C GLY A 89 -6.53 -14.55 -0.86
N ALA A 90 -5.67 -15.34 -0.21
CA ALA A 90 -4.37 -15.75 -0.73
C ALA A 90 -4.49 -16.61 -2.00
N ALA A 91 -5.47 -17.50 -2.06
CA ALA A 91 -5.76 -18.28 -3.26
C ALA A 91 -6.20 -17.36 -4.42
N VAL A 92 -7.09 -16.39 -4.16
CA VAL A 92 -7.48 -15.39 -5.16
C VAL A 92 -6.27 -14.57 -5.61
N TRP A 93 -5.42 -14.13 -4.68
CA TRP A 93 -4.19 -13.40 -4.99
C TRP A 93 -3.27 -14.20 -5.88
N ALA A 94 -3.00 -15.48 -5.57
CA ALA A 94 -2.13 -16.34 -6.37
C ALA A 94 -2.65 -16.54 -7.80
N VAL A 95 -3.92 -16.89 -7.95
CA VAL A 95 -4.56 -17.11 -9.26
C VAL A 95 -4.63 -15.81 -10.08
N ALA A 96 -5.07 -14.72 -9.47
CA ALA A 96 -5.16 -13.43 -10.14
C ALA A 96 -3.77 -12.92 -10.55
N SER A 97 -2.72 -13.14 -9.74
CA SER A 97 -1.35 -12.79 -10.10
C SER A 97 -0.82 -13.58 -11.28
N ALA A 98 -1.14 -14.88 -11.37
CA ALA A 98 -0.78 -15.71 -12.53
C ALA A 98 -1.43 -15.19 -13.81
N PHE A 99 -2.73 -14.86 -13.77
CA PHE A 99 -3.42 -14.23 -14.92
C PHE A 99 -2.84 -12.86 -15.26
N THR A 100 -2.53 -12.04 -14.24
CA THR A 100 -1.98 -10.71 -14.48
C THR A 100 -0.58 -10.79 -15.10
N GLY A 101 0.29 -11.68 -14.61
CA GLY A 101 1.61 -11.92 -15.21
C GLY A 101 1.50 -12.41 -16.66
N PHE A 102 0.56 -13.30 -16.94
CA PHE A 102 0.32 -13.78 -18.30
C PHE A 102 -0.23 -12.66 -19.23
N PHE A 103 -1.21 -11.89 -18.78
CA PHE A 103 -1.70 -10.74 -19.57
C PHE A 103 -0.64 -9.65 -19.73
N THR A 104 0.23 -9.44 -18.73
CA THR A 104 1.36 -8.52 -18.84
C THR A 104 2.34 -8.98 -19.92
N PHE A 105 2.66 -10.27 -19.96
CA PHE A 105 3.48 -10.85 -21.03
C PHE A 105 2.88 -10.59 -22.42
N LEU A 106 1.57 -10.83 -22.58
CA LEU A 106 0.89 -10.59 -23.85
C LEU A 106 0.85 -9.09 -24.22
N ALA A 107 0.65 -8.22 -23.24
CA ALA A 107 0.66 -6.78 -23.44
C ALA A 107 2.04 -6.24 -23.83
N VAL A 108 3.12 -6.71 -23.20
CA VAL A 108 4.50 -6.33 -23.54
C VAL A 108 4.89 -6.83 -24.93
N ARG A 109 4.49 -8.07 -25.26
CA ARG A 109 4.71 -8.64 -26.60
C ARG A 109 3.90 -7.94 -27.70
N ASN A 110 2.80 -7.31 -27.28
CA ASN A 110 1.85 -6.58 -28.16
C ASN A 110 1.35 -7.43 -29.35
N GLN A 111 1.14 -8.72 -29.13
CA GLN A 111 0.69 -9.69 -30.11
C GLN A 111 -0.40 -10.58 -29.51
N PRO A 112 -1.35 -11.05 -30.31
CA PRO A 112 -2.36 -12.00 -29.86
C PRO A 112 -1.74 -13.33 -29.42
N ILE A 113 -2.54 -14.12 -28.69
CA ILE A 113 -2.14 -15.45 -28.23
C ILE A 113 -1.81 -16.34 -29.44
N ASP A 114 -0.60 -16.87 -29.46
CA ASP A 114 -0.11 -17.87 -30.39
C ASP A 114 0.22 -19.16 -29.62
N LEU A 115 -0.30 -20.30 -30.05
CA LEU A 115 -0.09 -21.60 -29.42
C LEU A 115 1.05 -22.40 -30.07
N SER A 116 1.99 -21.72 -30.71
CA SER A 116 3.20 -22.35 -31.28
C SER A 116 4.18 -22.80 -30.19
N SER A 117 5.09 -23.73 -30.49
CA SER A 117 6.16 -24.14 -29.57
C SER A 117 7.06 -22.95 -29.17
N ALA A 118 7.31 -22.02 -30.10
CA ALA A 118 8.09 -20.82 -29.85
C ALA A 118 7.42 -19.88 -28.81
N PHE A 119 6.11 -19.91 -28.68
CA PHE A 119 5.40 -19.13 -27.67
C PHE A 119 5.80 -19.53 -26.23
N GLY A 120 5.93 -20.85 -25.98
CA GLY A 120 6.36 -21.36 -24.68
C GLY A 120 7.77 -20.91 -24.30
N ASP A 121 8.70 -20.94 -25.27
CA ASP A 121 10.11 -20.51 -25.04
C ASP A 121 10.20 -19.01 -24.75
N VAL A 122 9.41 -18.18 -25.45
CA VAL A 122 9.36 -16.73 -25.23
C VAL A 122 8.72 -16.41 -23.87
N LEU A 123 7.65 -17.12 -23.47
CA LEU A 123 7.07 -16.97 -22.13
C LEU A 123 8.03 -17.37 -21.03
N ALA A 124 8.75 -18.49 -21.19
CA ALA A 124 9.77 -18.94 -20.26
C ALA A 124 10.90 -17.89 -20.13
N SER A 125 11.38 -17.37 -21.26
CA SER A 125 12.38 -16.30 -21.27
C SER A 125 11.87 -15.03 -20.60
N PHE A 126 10.62 -14.60 -20.85
CA PHE A 126 10.02 -13.47 -20.14
C PHE A 126 10.06 -13.67 -18.64
N LEU A 127 9.60 -14.82 -18.14
CA LEU A 127 9.51 -15.10 -16.71
C LEU A 127 10.87 -15.27 -16.01
N THR A 128 11.92 -15.67 -16.75
CA THR A 128 13.22 -16.00 -16.13
C THR A 128 14.32 -14.97 -16.39
N VAL A 129 14.18 -14.14 -17.44
CA VAL A 129 15.23 -13.20 -17.87
C VAL A 129 14.84 -11.75 -17.65
N THR A 130 13.56 -11.39 -17.88
CA THR A 130 13.14 -10.00 -17.74
C THR A 130 12.80 -9.66 -16.28
N GLU A 131 13.17 -8.47 -15.81
CA GLU A 131 12.87 -8.02 -14.45
C GLU A 131 11.36 -8.03 -14.16
N LEU A 132 10.55 -7.56 -15.12
CA LEU A 132 9.10 -7.55 -15.01
C LEU A 132 8.49 -8.95 -14.89
N GLY A 133 9.00 -9.90 -15.69
CA GLY A 133 8.56 -11.30 -15.64
C GLY A 133 8.96 -11.98 -14.35
N GLN A 134 10.22 -11.79 -13.91
CA GLN A 134 10.72 -12.31 -12.63
C GLN A 134 9.90 -11.75 -11.44
N ALA A 135 9.54 -10.47 -11.47
CA ALA A 135 8.72 -9.84 -10.43
C ALA A 135 7.31 -10.48 -10.38
N TRP A 136 6.67 -10.75 -11.53
CA TRP A 136 5.39 -11.48 -11.55
C TRP A 136 5.54 -12.92 -11.09
N LEU A 137 6.59 -13.62 -11.52
CA LEU A 137 6.86 -14.99 -11.08
C LEU A 137 7.06 -15.04 -9.55
N ALA A 138 7.87 -14.15 -8.99
CA ALA A 138 8.09 -14.03 -7.56
C ALA A 138 6.76 -13.77 -6.81
N THR A 139 5.93 -12.85 -7.30
CA THR A 139 4.61 -12.54 -6.73
C THR A 139 3.72 -13.78 -6.69
N VAL A 140 3.65 -14.55 -7.78
CA VAL A 140 2.85 -15.79 -7.87
C VAL A 140 3.36 -16.83 -6.88
N LEU A 141 4.68 -17.05 -6.82
CA LEU A 141 5.28 -18.05 -5.93
C LEU A 141 5.08 -17.69 -4.45
N ILE A 142 5.25 -16.41 -4.09
CA ILE A 142 5.00 -15.94 -2.73
C ILE A 142 3.51 -16.08 -2.38
N ALA A 143 2.61 -15.67 -3.26
CA ALA A 143 1.16 -15.79 -3.02
C ALA A 143 0.73 -17.25 -2.88
N ALA A 144 1.28 -18.17 -3.68
CA ALA A 144 1.05 -19.61 -3.57
C ALA A 144 1.58 -20.17 -2.25
N ALA A 145 2.81 -19.79 -1.85
CA ALA A 145 3.38 -20.18 -0.57
C ALA A 145 2.54 -19.68 0.62
N VAL A 146 2.13 -18.40 0.59
CA VAL A 146 1.23 -17.81 1.60
C VAL A 146 -0.10 -18.55 1.65
N THR A 147 -0.65 -18.95 0.50
CA THR A 147 -1.88 -19.74 0.44
C THR A 147 -1.73 -21.07 1.21
N VAL A 148 -0.67 -21.83 0.91
CA VAL A 148 -0.39 -23.09 1.60
C VAL A 148 -0.17 -22.87 3.08
N LEU A 149 0.60 -21.86 3.47
CA LEU A 149 0.88 -21.55 4.87
C LEU A 149 -0.37 -21.09 5.64
N CYS A 150 -1.29 -20.35 5.03
CA CYS A 150 -2.56 -19.98 5.64
C CYS A 150 -3.43 -21.18 5.96
N PHE A 151 -3.37 -22.27 5.18
CA PHE A 151 -4.07 -23.51 5.49
C PHE A 151 -3.34 -24.39 6.51
N ALA A 152 -2.01 -24.43 6.45
CA ALA A 152 -1.19 -25.34 7.26
C ALA A 152 -0.88 -24.80 8.65
N VAL A 153 -0.73 -23.49 8.82
CA VAL A 153 -0.24 -22.87 10.05
C VAL A 153 -1.39 -22.38 10.93
N ARG A 154 -1.34 -22.73 12.23
CA ARG A 154 -2.30 -22.29 13.26
C ARG A 154 -1.61 -21.67 14.47
N ASN A 155 -0.27 -21.73 14.52
CA ASN A 155 0.53 -21.14 15.59
C ASN A 155 0.64 -19.63 15.40
N MET A 156 0.34 -18.85 16.44
CA MET A 156 0.31 -17.39 16.40
C MET A 156 1.66 -16.78 15.97
N SER A 157 2.77 -17.27 16.53
CA SER A 157 4.11 -16.77 16.19
C SER A 157 4.46 -17.04 14.73
N ALA A 158 4.12 -18.25 14.23
CA ALA A 158 4.36 -18.59 12.83
C ALA A 158 3.47 -17.78 11.87
N LEU A 159 2.23 -17.42 12.27
CA LEU A 159 1.35 -16.56 11.48
C LEU A 159 1.90 -15.13 11.33
N VAL A 160 2.68 -14.63 12.31
CA VAL A 160 3.39 -13.36 12.15
C VAL A 160 4.38 -13.44 10.99
N PHE A 161 5.14 -14.54 10.88
CA PHE A 161 6.05 -14.76 9.74
C PHE A 161 5.30 -14.88 8.41
N VAL A 162 4.13 -15.54 8.41
CA VAL A 162 3.28 -15.60 7.20
C VAL A 162 2.78 -14.21 6.80
N LEU A 163 2.40 -13.37 7.76
CA LEU A 163 2.02 -11.98 7.51
C LEU A 163 3.20 -11.17 6.94
N VAL A 164 4.40 -11.32 7.53
CA VAL A 164 5.62 -10.66 7.03
C VAL A 164 5.94 -11.11 5.61
N LEU A 165 5.83 -12.42 5.31
CA LEU A 165 6.01 -12.96 3.98
C LEU A 165 4.98 -12.39 2.98
N ALA A 166 3.70 -12.28 3.40
CA ALA A 166 2.66 -11.69 2.57
C ALA A 166 2.94 -10.22 2.25
N VAL A 167 3.42 -9.44 3.24
CA VAL A 167 3.84 -8.04 3.04
C VAL A 167 5.07 -7.96 2.13
N ALA A 168 6.06 -8.83 2.32
CA ALA A 168 7.24 -8.92 1.45
C ALA A 168 6.86 -9.22 -0.01
N GLY A 169 5.79 -9.98 -0.24
CA GLY A 169 5.24 -10.24 -1.59
C GLY A 169 4.73 -9.00 -2.32
N LEU A 170 4.57 -7.86 -1.62
CA LEU A 170 4.25 -6.57 -2.25
C LEU A 170 5.47 -5.85 -2.83
N ILE A 171 6.69 -6.23 -2.42
CA ILE A 171 7.93 -5.61 -2.92
C ILE A 171 8.06 -5.79 -4.45
N PRO A 172 7.95 -7.01 -5.02
CA PRO A 172 7.98 -7.18 -6.47
C PRO A 172 6.87 -6.38 -7.18
N MET A 173 5.70 -6.23 -6.55
CA MET A 173 4.59 -5.45 -7.12
C MET A 173 4.88 -3.95 -7.13
N ALA A 174 5.51 -3.42 -6.09
CA ALA A 174 5.89 -2.00 -6.02
C ALA A 174 6.97 -1.65 -7.05
N LEU A 175 7.92 -2.56 -7.29
CA LEU A 175 8.98 -2.40 -8.28
C LEU A 175 8.50 -2.46 -9.75
N GLN A 176 7.30 -3.01 -10.01
CA GLN A 176 6.70 -3.09 -11.34
C GLN A 176 6.07 -1.77 -11.83
N GLY A 177 6.04 -0.73 -11.01
CA GLY A 177 5.47 0.57 -11.37
C GLY A 177 6.25 1.21 -12.52
N HIS A 178 5.54 1.79 -13.51
CA HIS A 178 6.09 2.44 -14.70
C HIS A 178 6.81 3.79 -14.40
N SER A 179 7.35 3.96 -13.23
CA SER A 179 8.14 5.14 -12.84
C SER A 179 9.63 5.01 -13.16
N GLY A 180 10.00 4.03 -14.00
CA GLY A 180 11.39 3.66 -14.30
C GLY A 180 12.21 4.66 -15.12
N GLY A 181 11.75 5.89 -15.32
CA GLY A 181 12.45 6.92 -16.07
C GLY A 181 12.44 8.30 -15.45
N THR A 182 11.93 8.46 -14.23
CA THR A 182 11.86 9.74 -13.54
C THR A 182 12.92 9.86 -12.44
N GLU A 183 13.40 11.08 -12.20
CA GLU A 183 14.33 11.40 -11.09
C GLU A 183 13.78 10.98 -9.71
N ASP A 184 12.47 10.70 -9.60
CA ASP A 184 11.75 10.34 -8.37
C ASP A 184 11.41 8.85 -8.27
N HIS A 185 12.15 7.95 -8.94
CA HIS A 185 11.86 6.51 -8.96
C HIS A 185 11.74 5.89 -7.55
N ASP A 186 12.65 6.22 -6.65
CA ASP A 186 12.67 5.67 -5.30
C ASP A 186 11.50 6.20 -4.47
N ALA A 187 11.18 7.49 -4.59
CA ALA A 187 10.03 8.09 -3.93
C ALA A 187 8.71 7.49 -4.43
N ALA A 188 8.59 7.26 -5.75
CA ALA A 188 7.42 6.62 -6.34
C ALA A 188 7.25 5.17 -5.88
N THR A 189 8.34 4.39 -5.85
CA THR A 189 8.33 2.99 -5.40
C THR A 189 7.97 2.88 -3.92
N SER A 190 8.59 3.71 -3.07
CA SER A 190 8.29 3.79 -1.64
C SER A 190 6.84 4.18 -1.38
N ALA A 191 6.31 5.16 -2.11
CA ALA A 191 4.92 5.59 -1.99
C ALA A 191 3.94 4.49 -2.41
N ILE A 192 4.20 3.79 -3.53
CA ILE A 192 3.36 2.67 -3.99
C ILE A 192 3.38 1.52 -2.99
N PHE A 193 4.56 1.13 -2.48
CA PHE A 193 4.69 0.07 -1.48
C PHE A 193 3.87 0.38 -0.22
N LEU A 194 4.06 1.57 0.36
CA LEU A 194 3.28 2.02 1.52
C LEU A 194 1.78 2.05 1.22
N HIS A 195 1.40 2.57 0.05
CA HIS A 195 0.00 2.62 -0.36
C HIS A 195 -0.63 1.22 -0.39
N LEU A 196 0.03 0.24 -1.00
CA LEU A 196 -0.44 -1.13 -1.10
C LEU A 196 -0.56 -1.80 0.27
N VAL A 197 0.47 -1.69 1.13
CA VAL A 197 0.46 -2.28 2.48
C VAL A 197 -0.69 -1.72 3.30
N PHE A 198 -0.81 -0.41 3.41
CA PHE A 198 -1.78 0.21 4.29
C PHE A 198 -3.21 0.19 3.73
N ALA A 199 -3.39 0.22 2.42
CA ALA A 199 -4.68 -0.04 1.78
C ALA A 199 -5.13 -1.49 2.04
N ALA A 200 -4.21 -2.48 1.96
CA ALA A 200 -4.51 -3.87 2.27
C ALA A 200 -4.88 -4.08 3.75
N LEU A 201 -4.16 -3.45 4.68
CA LEU A 201 -4.50 -3.50 6.11
C LEU A 201 -5.87 -2.89 6.38
N TRP A 202 -6.20 -1.76 5.75
CA TRP A 202 -7.46 -1.06 5.94
C TRP A 202 -8.64 -1.83 5.33
N LEU A 203 -8.61 -2.04 4.02
CA LEU A 203 -9.67 -2.75 3.30
C LEU A 203 -9.85 -4.19 3.81
N GLY A 204 -8.76 -4.94 3.85
CA GLY A 204 -8.79 -6.34 4.24
C GLY A 204 -9.16 -6.53 5.72
N GLY A 205 -8.72 -5.62 6.59
CA GLY A 205 -9.11 -5.61 7.99
C GLY A 205 -10.62 -5.38 8.18
N LEU A 206 -11.22 -4.45 7.42
CA LEU A 206 -12.66 -4.21 7.46
C LEU A 206 -13.46 -5.41 6.92
N LEU A 207 -13.00 -6.00 5.83
CA LEU A 207 -13.59 -7.22 5.27
C LEU A 207 -13.52 -8.39 6.27
N ALA A 208 -12.36 -8.62 6.88
CA ALA A 208 -12.17 -9.67 7.89
C ALA A 208 -13.12 -9.50 9.08
N LEU A 209 -13.30 -8.26 9.56
CA LEU A 209 -14.26 -7.93 10.62
C LEU A 209 -15.71 -8.19 10.20
N ALA A 210 -16.07 -7.83 8.97
CA ALA A 210 -17.42 -8.08 8.44
C ALA A 210 -17.72 -9.58 8.37
N ILE A 211 -16.74 -10.39 7.97
CA ILE A 211 -16.84 -11.87 7.88
C ILE A 211 -16.84 -12.50 9.28
N ALA A 212 -15.95 -12.10 10.18
CA ALA A 212 -15.83 -12.65 11.53
C ALA A 212 -16.95 -12.23 12.49
N ARG A 213 -17.70 -11.17 12.15
CA ARG A 213 -18.78 -10.58 12.96
C ARG A 213 -19.68 -11.60 13.68
N PRO A 214 -20.11 -12.71 13.07
CA PRO A 214 -21.06 -13.60 13.70
C PRO A 214 -20.49 -14.42 14.85
N ALA A 215 -19.19 -14.68 14.79
CA ALA A 215 -18.46 -15.38 15.85
C ALA A 215 -18.05 -14.45 16.99
N LEU A 216 -18.11 -13.11 16.77
CA LEU A 216 -17.76 -12.12 17.78
C LEU A 216 -18.94 -11.85 18.72
N GLY A 217 -18.79 -12.18 20.00
CA GLY A 217 -19.70 -11.74 21.07
C GLY A 217 -19.66 -10.22 21.24
N LYS A 218 -20.63 -9.63 21.94
CA LYS A 218 -20.80 -8.17 22.07
C LYS A 218 -19.56 -7.48 22.64
N GLU A 219 -19.02 -7.98 23.75
CA GLU A 219 -17.84 -7.40 24.43
C GLU A 219 -16.58 -7.52 23.54
N ARG A 220 -16.42 -8.68 22.89
CA ARG A 220 -15.30 -8.91 21.99
C ARG A 220 -15.33 -8.01 20.77
N LEU A 221 -16.51 -7.78 20.19
CA LEU A 221 -16.68 -6.90 19.05
C LEU A 221 -16.17 -5.47 19.35
N ALA A 222 -16.50 -4.93 20.53
CA ALA A 222 -16.05 -3.60 20.92
C ALA A 222 -14.52 -3.52 21.04
N ILE A 223 -13.89 -4.55 21.65
CA ILE A 223 -12.42 -4.61 21.80
C ILE A 223 -11.74 -4.67 20.42
N VAL A 224 -12.23 -5.57 19.55
CA VAL A 224 -11.65 -5.76 18.21
C VAL A 224 -11.83 -4.51 17.35
N LEU A 225 -12.99 -3.85 17.40
CA LEU A 225 -13.24 -2.60 16.70
C LEU A 225 -12.33 -1.47 17.15
N ARG A 226 -12.07 -1.34 18.46
CA ARG A 226 -11.10 -0.33 18.97
C ARG A 226 -9.69 -0.56 18.43
N ARG A 227 -9.23 -1.82 18.44
CA ARG A 227 -7.92 -2.18 17.90
C ARG A 227 -7.84 -1.87 16.41
N TYR A 228 -8.83 -2.32 15.66
CA TYR A 228 -8.91 -2.05 14.22
C TYR A 228 -9.01 -0.55 13.90
N SER A 229 -9.79 0.22 14.66
CA SER A 229 -9.91 1.68 14.45
C SER A 229 -8.57 2.41 14.54
N THR A 230 -7.63 1.93 15.35
CA THR A 230 -6.27 2.51 15.40
C THR A 230 -5.48 2.16 14.14
N VAL A 231 -5.55 0.91 13.68
CA VAL A 231 -4.92 0.49 12.42
C VAL A 231 -5.53 1.25 11.24
N ALA A 232 -6.87 1.36 11.18
CA ALA A 232 -7.56 2.10 10.13
C ALA A 232 -7.17 3.58 10.08
N LEU A 233 -7.01 4.25 11.24
CA LEU A 233 -6.56 5.65 11.28
C LEU A 233 -5.13 5.81 10.74
N VAL A 234 -4.20 4.96 11.16
CA VAL A 234 -2.82 4.98 10.66
C VAL A 234 -2.83 4.70 9.15
N SER A 235 -3.59 3.69 8.72
CA SER A 235 -3.71 3.35 7.30
C SER A 235 -4.29 4.51 6.48
N PHE A 236 -5.31 5.19 6.99
CA PHE A 236 -5.88 6.39 6.34
C PHE A 236 -4.83 7.47 6.11
N ILE A 237 -4.02 7.78 7.13
CA ILE A 237 -2.97 8.80 7.03
C ILE A 237 -1.92 8.39 6.01
N VAL A 238 -1.45 7.13 6.06
CA VAL A 238 -0.41 6.65 5.14
C VAL A 238 -0.93 6.56 3.71
N VAL A 239 -2.17 6.07 3.50
CA VAL A 239 -2.80 6.00 2.17
C VAL A 239 -3.02 7.41 1.60
N ALA A 240 -3.40 8.39 2.43
CA ALA A 240 -3.53 9.78 2.00
C ALA A 240 -2.18 10.38 1.58
N ALA A 241 -1.13 10.22 2.41
CA ALA A 241 0.21 10.73 2.12
C ALA A 241 0.82 10.08 0.87
N SER A 242 0.78 8.75 0.79
CA SER A 242 1.31 8.00 -0.36
C SER A 242 0.52 8.25 -1.64
N GLY A 243 -0.81 8.43 -1.52
CA GLY A 243 -1.68 8.81 -2.63
C GLY A 243 -1.38 10.21 -3.15
N TYR A 244 -1.08 11.16 -2.26
CA TYR A 244 -0.65 12.51 -2.63
C TYR A 244 0.66 12.48 -3.43
N VAL A 245 1.71 11.83 -2.92
CA VAL A 245 3.00 11.68 -3.62
C VAL A 245 2.81 11.02 -4.99
N SER A 246 2.04 9.95 -5.06
CA SER A 246 1.76 9.27 -6.34
C SER A 246 0.97 10.14 -7.32
N ALA A 247 0.09 11.01 -6.84
CA ALA A 247 -0.66 11.94 -7.67
C ALA A 247 0.22 13.10 -8.16
N GLU A 248 1.07 13.66 -7.30
CA GLU A 248 2.00 14.74 -7.63
C GLU A 248 2.91 14.34 -8.78
N ILE A 249 3.55 13.17 -8.70
CA ILE A 249 4.47 12.67 -9.74
C ILE A 249 3.76 12.47 -11.10
N ARG A 250 2.47 12.06 -11.10
CA ARG A 250 1.76 11.69 -12.34
C ARG A 250 0.86 12.76 -12.91
N VAL A 251 0.43 13.72 -12.10
CA VAL A 251 -0.46 14.82 -12.53
C VAL A 251 0.34 16.09 -12.77
N GLU A 252 1.39 16.34 -11.97
CA GLU A 252 2.33 17.45 -12.02
C GLU A 252 1.66 18.84 -11.90
N ASN A 253 0.63 19.13 -12.70
CA ASN A 253 -0.04 20.44 -12.74
C ASN A 253 -1.55 20.31 -12.43
N LEU A 254 -2.10 21.32 -11.75
CA LEU A 254 -3.54 21.36 -11.41
C LEU A 254 -4.45 21.34 -12.64
N THR A 255 -4.00 21.83 -13.80
CA THR A 255 -4.74 21.78 -15.06
C THR A 255 -4.94 20.34 -15.54
N ASN A 256 -4.00 19.45 -15.26
CA ASN A 256 -4.05 18.04 -15.60
C ASN A 256 -5.07 17.24 -14.77
N LEU A 257 -5.58 17.81 -13.67
CA LEU A 257 -6.69 17.24 -12.91
C LEU A 257 -8.00 17.14 -13.72
N LEU A 258 -8.14 17.93 -14.80
CA LEU A 258 -9.29 17.84 -15.70
C LEU A 258 -9.11 16.79 -16.81
N SER A 259 -7.94 16.17 -16.91
CA SER A 259 -7.72 15.02 -17.81
C SER A 259 -8.52 13.80 -17.34
N PRO A 260 -8.76 12.80 -18.20
CA PRO A 260 -9.39 11.54 -17.78
C PRO A 260 -8.68 10.86 -16.62
N TYR A 261 -7.33 10.87 -16.61
CA TYR A 261 -6.51 10.38 -15.49
C TYR A 261 -6.77 11.18 -14.21
N GLY A 262 -6.72 12.52 -14.31
CA GLY A 262 -6.94 13.42 -13.17
C GLY A 262 -8.33 13.28 -12.56
N ILE A 263 -9.37 13.10 -13.37
CA ILE A 263 -10.74 12.86 -12.90
C ILE A 263 -10.82 11.55 -12.10
N LEU A 264 -10.17 10.48 -12.55
CA LEU A 264 -10.10 9.22 -11.79
C LEU A 264 -9.34 9.40 -10.46
N VAL A 265 -8.29 10.23 -10.43
CA VAL A 265 -7.61 10.62 -9.18
C VAL A 265 -8.57 11.36 -8.25
N LEU A 266 -9.35 12.33 -8.77
CA LEU A 266 -10.35 13.07 -7.97
C LEU A 266 -11.44 12.14 -7.40
N VAL A 267 -11.87 11.13 -8.14
CA VAL A 267 -12.81 10.09 -7.66
C VAL A 267 -12.20 9.35 -6.45
N LYS A 268 -10.92 9.00 -6.48
CA LYS A 268 -10.22 8.37 -5.34
C LYS A 268 -10.10 9.33 -4.15
N VAL A 269 -9.77 10.60 -4.39
CA VAL A 269 -9.69 11.62 -3.33
C VAL A 269 -11.05 11.82 -2.67
N PHE A 270 -12.11 11.90 -3.46
CA PHE A 270 -13.50 11.98 -2.94
C PHE A 270 -13.83 10.76 -2.07
N ALA A 271 -13.57 9.54 -2.56
CA ALA A 271 -13.78 8.32 -1.79
C ALA A 271 -12.99 8.34 -0.47
N LEU A 272 -11.72 8.78 -0.51
CA LEU A 272 -10.87 8.88 0.68
C LEU A 272 -11.44 9.86 1.72
N ILE A 273 -11.90 11.04 1.28
CA ILE A 273 -12.53 12.05 2.18
C ILE A 273 -13.77 11.45 2.85
N VAL A 274 -14.66 10.82 2.08
CA VAL A 274 -15.88 10.20 2.61
C VAL A 274 -15.55 9.09 3.62
N MET A 275 -14.58 8.23 3.31
CA MET A 275 -14.12 7.18 4.22
C MET A 275 -13.50 7.77 5.50
N GLY A 276 -12.74 8.87 5.39
CA GLY A 276 -12.24 9.62 6.54
C GLY A 276 -13.33 10.15 7.46
N LEU A 277 -14.42 10.68 6.89
CA LEU A 277 -15.60 11.10 7.64
C LEU A 277 -16.28 9.93 8.35
N PHE A 278 -16.41 8.77 7.70
CA PHE A 278 -16.91 7.56 8.36
C PHE A 278 -16.02 7.14 9.52
N GLY A 279 -14.70 7.15 9.34
CA GLY A 279 -13.72 6.85 10.40
C GLY A 279 -13.86 7.79 11.61
N ALA A 280 -14.05 9.09 11.38
CA ALA A 280 -14.29 10.07 12.45
C ALA A 280 -15.61 9.79 13.20
N VAL A 281 -16.68 9.44 12.48
CA VAL A 281 -17.98 9.06 13.07
C VAL A 281 -17.85 7.78 13.90
N TYR A 282 -17.13 6.77 13.42
CA TYR A 282 -16.89 5.54 14.19
C TYR A 282 -16.16 5.84 15.51
N ARG A 283 -15.09 6.61 15.44
CA ARG A 283 -14.23 6.85 16.59
C ARG A 283 -14.92 7.68 17.68
N ASN A 284 -15.70 8.68 17.28
CA ASN A 284 -16.32 9.62 18.22
C ASN A 284 -17.68 9.17 18.72
N TYR A 285 -18.41 8.38 17.96
CA TYR A 285 -19.84 8.14 18.22
C TYR A 285 -20.25 6.68 18.30
N ALA A 286 -19.83 5.85 17.36
CA ALA A 286 -20.37 4.49 17.25
C ALA A 286 -19.80 3.53 18.30
N ILE A 287 -18.51 3.63 18.63
CA ILE A 287 -17.86 2.74 19.60
C ILE A 287 -18.43 2.94 21.01
N GLY A 288 -18.62 4.19 21.44
CA GLY A 288 -19.20 4.50 22.75
C GLY A 288 -20.66 4.08 22.90
N ARG A 289 -21.48 4.19 21.83
CA ARG A 289 -22.90 3.80 21.84
C ARG A 289 -23.14 2.31 21.73
N LEU A 290 -22.27 1.57 21.06
CA LEU A 290 -22.33 0.09 21.05
C LEU A 290 -22.19 -0.51 22.44
N GLU A 291 -21.48 0.20 23.35
CA GLU A 291 -21.36 -0.19 24.75
C GLU A 291 -22.65 0.13 25.55
N ALA A 292 -23.32 1.24 25.22
CA ALA A 292 -24.48 1.74 26.00
C ALA A 292 -25.84 1.15 25.58
N SER A 293 -26.09 0.84 24.29
CA SER A 293 -27.42 0.39 23.80
C SER A 293 -27.34 -0.61 22.63
N PRO A 294 -27.31 -1.92 22.89
CA PRO A 294 -26.86 -2.91 21.94
C PRO A 294 -27.77 -3.27 20.76
N ARG A 295 -29.09 -3.02 20.83
CA ARG A 295 -30.04 -3.62 19.87
C ARG A 295 -30.46 -2.73 18.71
N LYS A 296 -30.66 -1.44 18.94
CA LYS A 296 -31.15 -0.48 17.93
C LYS A 296 -30.02 0.11 17.08
N GLU A 297 -28.84 0.26 17.70
CA GLU A 297 -27.66 0.88 17.07
C GLU A 297 -26.82 -0.08 16.22
N ARG A 298 -27.01 -1.38 16.40
CA ARG A 298 -26.31 -2.44 15.66
C ARG A 298 -26.63 -2.43 14.15
N GLY A 299 -27.83 -2.06 13.76
CA GLY A 299 -28.27 -1.94 12.38
C GLY A 299 -27.56 -0.80 11.68
N TRP A 300 -27.54 0.38 12.29
CA TRP A 300 -26.92 1.59 11.77
C TRP A 300 -25.40 1.46 11.60
N PHE A 301 -24.71 0.88 12.58
CA PHE A 301 -23.28 0.61 12.50
C PHE A 301 -22.91 -0.23 11.25
N TRP A 302 -23.65 -1.30 10.98
CA TRP A 302 -23.38 -2.15 9.83
C TRP A 302 -23.78 -1.52 8.51
N TRP A 303 -24.68 -0.58 8.51
CA TRP A 303 -24.95 0.26 7.35
C TRP A 303 -23.76 1.14 7.00
N ILE A 304 -23.11 1.75 7.99
CA ILE A 304 -21.90 2.55 7.75
C ILE A 304 -20.76 1.64 7.24
N VAL A 305 -20.55 0.45 7.83
CA VAL A 305 -19.55 -0.52 7.32
C VAL A 305 -19.84 -0.89 5.87
N THR A 306 -21.08 -1.13 5.50
CA THR A 306 -21.47 -1.44 4.12
C THR A 306 -21.22 -0.26 3.19
N ALA A 307 -21.52 0.96 3.61
CA ALA A 307 -21.23 2.17 2.85
C ALA A 307 -19.73 2.39 2.70
N GLU A 308 -18.93 2.19 3.75
CA GLU A 308 -17.46 2.29 3.69
C GLU A 308 -16.89 1.27 2.70
N LEU A 309 -17.35 0.02 2.73
CA LEU A 309 -16.97 -1.01 1.75
C LEU A 309 -17.35 -0.62 0.31
N ALA A 310 -18.49 0.06 0.11
CA ALA A 310 -18.88 0.57 -1.20
C ALA A 310 -17.90 1.63 -1.71
N PHE A 311 -17.48 2.59 -0.88
CA PHE A 311 -16.48 3.60 -1.23
C PHE A 311 -15.07 2.98 -1.40
N MET A 312 -14.73 1.96 -0.64
CA MET A 312 -13.50 1.16 -0.88
C MET A 312 -13.57 0.45 -2.24
N GLY A 313 -14.73 -0.06 -2.64
CA GLY A 313 -14.97 -0.61 -3.97
C GLY A 313 -14.78 0.44 -5.07
N LEU A 314 -15.34 1.64 -4.89
CA LEU A 314 -15.15 2.78 -5.79
C LEU A 314 -13.65 3.12 -5.95
N ALA A 315 -12.91 3.25 -4.84
CA ALA A 315 -11.49 3.55 -4.86
C ALA A 315 -10.64 2.43 -5.51
N SER A 316 -10.99 1.14 -5.25
CA SER A 316 -10.28 -0.02 -5.82
C SER A 316 -10.50 -0.14 -7.32
N GLY A 317 -11.74 0.05 -7.79
CA GLY A 317 -12.06 0.05 -9.22
C GLY A 317 -11.38 1.20 -9.96
N ALA A 318 -11.43 2.42 -9.40
CA ALA A 318 -10.72 3.57 -9.96
C ALA A 318 -9.20 3.37 -9.99
N ALA A 319 -8.61 2.72 -8.97
CA ALA A 319 -7.18 2.39 -8.96
C ALA A 319 -6.80 1.41 -10.08
N ALA A 320 -7.62 0.39 -10.33
CA ALA A 320 -7.39 -0.56 -11.42
C ALA A 320 -7.54 0.08 -12.80
N ALA A 321 -8.50 1.00 -12.97
CA ALA A 321 -8.66 1.78 -14.20
C ALA A 321 -7.47 2.73 -14.44
N LEU A 322 -7.02 3.46 -13.39
CA LEU A 322 -5.85 4.34 -13.46
C LEU A 322 -4.58 3.61 -13.93
N ALA A 323 -4.41 2.34 -13.53
CA ALA A 323 -3.23 1.56 -13.93
C ALA A 323 -3.16 1.26 -15.45
N ALA A 324 -4.23 1.52 -16.19
CA ALA A 324 -4.29 1.36 -17.65
C ALA A 324 -4.65 2.65 -18.40
N THR A 325 -4.96 3.74 -17.67
CA THR A 325 -5.27 5.04 -18.26
C THR A 325 -3.95 5.80 -18.51
N PRO A 326 -3.72 6.36 -19.72
CA PRO A 326 -2.55 7.17 -20.00
C PRO A 326 -2.41 8.35 -19.04
N THR A 327 -1.20 8.57 -18.55
CA THR A 327 -0.87 9.72 -17.69
C THR A 327 -0.85 11.00 -18.53
N PRO A 328 -1.28 12.16 -17.99
CA PRO A 328 -1.22 13.43 -18.70
C PRO A 328 0.22 13.95 -18.87
N VAL A 329 1.15 13.44 -18.08
CA VAL A 329 2.58 13.75 -18.18
C VAL A 329 3.21 12.67 -19.05
N PRO A 330 3.91 13.03 -20.15
CA PRO A 330 4.63 12.05 -20.96
C PRO A 330 5.67 11.30 -20.11
N GLU A 331 5.73 9.99 -20.23
CA GLU A 331 6.85 9.23 -19.67
C GLU A 331 8.12 9.68 -20.42
N VAL A 332 9.06 10.28 -19.70
CA VAL A 332 10.37 10.63 -20.25
C VAL A 332 11.11 9.32 -20.48
N VAL A 333 11.28 8.94 -21.74
CA VAL A 333 12.10 7.76 -22.07
C VAL A 333 13.55 8.13 -21.75
N ALA A 334 14.29 7.20 -21.14
CA ALA A 334 15.69 7.42 -20.73
C ALA A 334 16.63 7.94 -21.86
N ALA A 335 16.21 7.84 -23.12
CA ALA A 335 16.89 8.41 -24.27
C ALA A 335 16.75 9.94 -24.42
N ASP A 336 15.76 10.55 -23.75
CA ASP A 336 15.47 11.99 -23.85
C ASP A 336 15.98 12.78 -22.63
N VAL A 337 16.74 12.15 -21.73
CA VAL A 337 17.38 12.84 -20.60
C VAL A 337 18.51 13.73 -21.15
N PRO A 338 18.44 15.05 -20.97
CA PRO A 338 19.45 15.98 -21.53
C PRO A 338 20.86 15.77 -20.97
N ASP A 339 20.98 15.13 -19.81
CA ASP A 339 22.25 14.79 -19.16
C ASP A 339 22.62 13.33 -19.40
N SER A 340 23.36 13.07 -20.46
CA SER A 340 23.96 11.76 -20.77
C SER A 340 25.25 11.48 -19.99
N SER A 341 25.41 12.05 -18.79
CA SER A 341 26.60 11.82 -17.97
C SER A 341 26.67 10.35 -17.52
N PRO A 342 27.88 9.78 -17.42
CA PRO A 342 28.06 8.42 -16.86
C PRO A 342 27.44 8.30 -15.45
N ALA A 343 27.43 9.36 -14.67
CA ALA A 343 26.82 9.40 -13.35
C ALA A 343 25.29 9.24 -13.43
N ALA A 344 24.62 9.98 -14.32
CA ALA A 344 23.16 9.85 -14.52
C ALA A 344 22.78 8.44 -15.01
N TYR A 345 23.59 7.84 -15.89
CA TYR A 345 23.36 6.48 -16.36
C TYR A 345 23.49 5.44 -15.24
N LEU A 346 24.48 5.59 -14.34
CA LEU A 346 24.74 4.63 -13.26
C LEU A 346 23.78 4.79 -12.07
N THR A 347 23.34 6.03 -11.78
CA THR A 347 22.49 6.32 -10.61
C THR A 347 21.00 6.43 -10.94
N GLY A 348 20.68 6.56 -12.24
CA GLY A 348 19.30 6.82 -12.70
C GLY A 348 18.80 8.23 -12.42
N SER A 349 19.67 9.13 -11.91
CA SER A 349 19.32 10.51 -11.52
C SER A 349 20.34 11.51 -12.04
N ALA A 350 19.90 12.73 -12.31
CA ALA A 350 20.79 13.81 -12.76
C ALA A 350 21.88 14.11 -11.71
N LEU A 351 23.07 14.47 -12.17
CA LEU A 351 24.17 14.83 -11.27
C LEU A 351 23.80 16.09 -10.46
N PRO A 352 23.80 16.01 -9.11
CA PRO A 352 23.50 17.19 -8.29
C PRO A 352 24.57 18.28 -8.43
N PRO A 353 24.23 19.55 -8.10
CA PRO A 353 25.19 20.64 -8.09
C PRO A 353 26.42 20.32 -7.22
N PRO A 354 27.58 20.95 -7.44
CA PRO A 354 28.77 20.71 -6.62
C PRO A 354 28.49 20.85 -5.14
N VAL A 355 29.13 19.97 -4.32
CA VAL A 355 28.94 19.99 -2.87
C VAL A 355 29.37 21.34 -2.30
N SER A 356 28.48 21.96 -1.55
CA SER A 356 28.71 23.16 -0.77
C SER A 356 27.98 23.07 0.55
N ALA A 357 28.42 23.85 1.55
CA ALA A 357 27.73 23.91 2.83
C ALA A 357 26.26 24.37 2.66
N SER A 358 25.97 25.24 1.70
CA SER A 358 24.62 25.66 1.36
C SER A 358 23.81 24.47 0.83
N ASN A 359 24.34 23.74 -0.16
CA ASN A 359 23.62 22.65 -0.84
C ASN A 359 23.31 21.49 0.11
N LEU A 360 24.15 21.23 1.12
CA LEU A 360 23.86 20.21 2.13
C LEU A 360 22.59 20.51 2.95
N PHE A 361 22.23 21.79 3.12
CA PHE A 361 21.02 22.16 3.87
C PHE A 361 19.84 22.56 2.98
N THR A 362 20.05 22.91 1.72
CA THR A 362 18.98 23.36 0.83
C THR A 362 18.47 22.29 -0.12
N LEU A 363 19.26 21.25 -0.39
CA LEU A 363 18.84 20.14 -1.24
C LEU A 363 18.18 19.05 -0.38
N TRP A 364 17.06 18.54 -0.87
CA TRP A 364 16.27 17.51 -0.22
C TRP A 364 15.79 16.49 -1.24
N SER A 365 15.84 15.20 -0.87
CA SER A 365 15.24 14.09 -1.59
C SER A 365 14.38 13.31 -0.59
N PHE A 366 13.06 13.53 -0.63
CA PHE A 366 12.15 12.97 0.36
C PHE A 366 11.79 11.52 0.05
N ASP A 367 12.16 10.61 0.95
CA ASP A 367 11.64 9.24 1.00
C ASP A 367 10.48 9.16 2.01
N LEU A 368 9.29 8.85 1.50
CA LEU A 368 8.07 8.82 2.31
C LEU A 368 8.13 7.80 3.45
N ILE A 369 8.88 6.69 3.30
CA ILE A 369 9.07 5.68 4.36
C ILE A 369 9.75 6.33 5.56
N TRP A 370 10.88 7.00 5.34
CA TRP A 370 11.65 7.63 6.42
C TRP A 370 10.92 8.82 7.02
N VAL A 371 10.24 9.63 6.20
CA VAL A 371 9.38 10.74 6.67
C VAL A 371 8.32 10.22 7.65
N LEU A 372 7.60 9.16 7.28
CA LEU A 372 6.54 8.60 8.12
C LEU A 372 7.10 7.90 9.36
N ILE A 373 8.22 7.16 9.25
CA ILE A 373 8.88 6.53 10.41
C ILE A 373 9.23 7.59 11.44
N CYS A 374 9.91 8.67 11.03
CA CYS A 374 10.31 9.74 11.93
C CYS A 374 9.10 10.46 12.55
N ALA A 375 8.10 10.80 11.71
CA ALA A 375 6.89 11.50 12.17
C ALA A 375 6.10 10.66 13.19
N PHE A 376 5.85 9.38 12.89
CA PHE A 376 5.13 8.50 13.81
C PHE A 376 5.94 8.20 15.08
N ALA A 377 7.25 7.98 14.97
CA ALA A 377 8.10 7.73 16.12
C ALA A 377 8.11 8.92 17.09
N ILE A 378 8.21 10.16 16.58
CA ILE A 378 8.10 11.38 17.39
C ILE A 378 6.69 11.50 17.98
N PHE A 379 5.64 11.34 17.16
CA PHE A 379 4.26 11.48 17.61
C PHE A 379 3.90 10.49 18.73
N PHE A 380 4.18 9.19 18.54
CA PHE A 380 3.82 8.18 19.53
C PHE A 380 4.65 8.33 20.82
N TYR A 381 5.92 8.71 20.72
CA TYR A 381 6.76 8.99 21.89
C TYR A 381 6.21 10.17 22.68
N LEU A 382 5.94 11.29 22.03
CA LEU A 382 5.38 12.48 22.69
C LEU A 382 3.98 12.21 23.28
N ALA A 383 3.14 11.44 22.59
CA ALA A 383 1.85 11.00 23.11
C ALA A 383 2.00 10.10 24.35
N GLY A 384 3.02 9.25 24.39
CA GLY A 384 3.39 8.44 25.56
C GLY A 384 3.80 9.32 26.74
N VAL A 385 4.72 10.25 26.52
CA VAL A 385 5.19 11.21 27.54
C VAL A 385 4.01 12.04 28.08
N TRP A 386 3.15 12.54 27.21
CA TRP A 386 1.96 13.28 27.62
C TRP A 386 1.01 12.45 28.50
N ARG A 387 0.82 11.16 28.19
CA ARG A 387 0.00 10.24 28.99
C ARG A 387 0.62 9.99 30.38
N LEU A 388 1.95 9.85 30.46
CA LEU A 388 2.67 9.71 31.74
C LEU A 388 2.45 10.95 32.62
N HIS A 389 2.63 12.16 32.07
CA HIS A 389 2.36 13.41 32.80
C HIS A 389 0.92 13.51 33.29
N LYS A 390 -0.06 13.08 32.47
CA LYS A 390 -1.49 13.05 32.89
C LYS A 390 -1.76 12.09 34.05
N ARG A 391 -0.95 11.04 34.23
CA ARG A 391 -1.05 10.10 35.35
C ARG A 391 -0.33 10.59 36.59
N GLY A 392 0.42 11.68 36.52
CA GLY A 392 1.25 12.20 37.60
C GLY A 392 2.66 11.59 37.66
N ASP A 393 3.01 10.78 36.64
CA ASP A 393 4.35 10.17 36.56
C ASP A 393 5.37 11.21 36.08
N SER A 394 6.59 11.23 36.70
CA SER A 394 7.69 12.07 36.26
C SER A 394 8.43 11.43 35.09
N TRP A 395 8.63 12.19 34.02
CA TRP A 395 9.44 11.78 32.87
C TRP A 395 10.58 12.77 32.66
N PRO A 396 11.86 12.36 32.71
CA PRO A 396 12.99 13.26 32.56
C PRO A 396 13.03 13.88 31.16
N ILE A 397 13.07 15.20 31.07
CA ILE A 397 13.01 15.94 29.80
C ILE A 397 14.18 15.61 28.86
N HIS A 398 15.38 15.31 29.40
CA HIS A 398 16.53 14.94 28.58
C HIS A 398 16.26 13.71 27.71
N ARG A 399 15.47 12.72 28.16
CA ARG A 399 15.08 11.56 27.37
C ARG A 399 14.28 11.97 26.14
N THR A 400 13.32 12.88 26.33
CA THR A 400 12.52 13.43 25.22
C THR A 400 13.39 14.19 24.22
N VAL A 401 14.32 15.01 24.72
CA VAL A 401 15.25 15.76 23.88
C VAL A 401 16.15 14.82 23.06
N PHE A 402 16.74 13.81 23.69
CA PHE A 402 17.57 12.83 22.99
C PHE A 402 16.79 12.05 21.93
N TRP A 403 15.56 11.63 22.23
CA TRP A 403 14.71 10.95 21.25
C TRP A 403 14.39 11.83 20.04
N VAL A 404 13.94 13.05 20.28
CA VAL A 404 13.57 14.00 19.21
C VAL A 404 14.78 14.36 18.38
N LEU A 405 15.94 14.66 18.99
CA LEU A 405 17.17 14.93 18.27
C LEU A 405 17.63 13.74 17.43
N GLY A 406 17.53 12.51 17.95
CA GLY A 406 17.86 11.30 17.20
C GLY A 406 16.96 11.11 15.98
N MET A 407 15.64 11.36 16.12
CA MET A 407 14.69 11.26 15.02
C MET A 407 14.86 12.38 13.98
N LEU A 408 15.17 13.62 14.41
CA LEU A 408 15.47 14.72 13.48
C LEU A 408 16.77 14.49 12.72
N LEU A 409 17.79 13.92 13.38
CA LEU A 409 19.02 13.54 12.72
C LEU A 409 18.79 12.41 11.71
N LEU A 410 17.99 11.39 12.09
CA LEU A 410 17.59 10.33 11.18
C LEU A 410 16.87 10.91 9.97
N PHE A 411 15.91 11.78 10.18
CA PHE A 411 15.18 12.47 9.11
C PHE A 411 16.11 13.23 8.17
N TYR A 412 17.07 13.98 8.69
CA TYR A 412 18.02 14.73 7.89
C TYR A 412 18.96 13.83 7.07
N ILE A 413 19.49 12.76 7.68
CA ILE A 413 20.41 11.85 6.99
C ILE A 413 19.72 11.09 5.86
N THR A 414 18.45 10.74 6.03
CA THR A 414 17.70 9.95 5.05
C THR A 414 16.95 10.77 4.01
N ASN A 415 16.86 12.10 4.18
CA ASN A 415 16.11 12.97 3.26
C ASN A 415 16.85 14.25 2.86
N GLY A 416 17.90 14.64 3.59
CA GLY A 416 18.65 15.90 3.36
C GLY A 416 19.79 15.75 2.35
N GLY A 417 20.61 16.79 2.27
CA GLY A 417 21.71 16.85 1.30
C GLY A 417 22.70 15.69 1.37
N VAL A 418 22.88 15.05 2.54
CA VAL A 418 23.73 13.85 2.63
C VAL A 418 23.18 12.73 1.77
N ASN A 419 21.85 12.48 1.85
CA ASN A 419 21.16 11.49 1.02
C ASN A 419 21.24 11.83 -0.49
N VAL A 420 21.10 13.10 -0.85
CA VAL A 420 21.21 13.55 -2.26
C VAL A 420 22.58 13.22 -2.85
N TYR A 421 23.65 13.32 -2.07
CA TYR A 421 25.02 13.10 -2.55
C TYR A 421 25.56 11.69 -2.31
N GLU A 422 24.91 10.84 -1.51
CA GLU A 422 25.45 9.53 -1.12
C GLU A 422 25.63 8.56 -2.30
N GLY A 423 24.77 8.66 -3.33
CA GLY A 423 24.87 7.87 -4.56
C GLY A 423 26.06 8.28 -5.46
N TYR A 424 26.63 9.47 -5.26
CA TYR A 424 27.67 10.05 -6.10
C TYR A 424 29.02 10.16 -5.41
N LEU A 425 29.04 10.31 -4.08
CA LEU A 425 30.26 10.57 -3.32
C LEU A 425 30.41 9.59 -2.17
N PHE A 426 31.47 8.78 -2.22
CA PHE A 426 31.80 7.83 -1.17
C PHE A 426 31.92 8.47 0.24
N SER A 427 32.43 9.71 0.32
CA SER A 427 32.51 10.46 1.58
C SER A 427 31.13 10.73 2.19
N MET A 428 30.14 11.06 1.38
CA MET A 428 28.76 11.30 1.83
C MET A 428 28.06 9.99 2.18
N HIS A 429 28.28 8.94 1.40
CA HIS A 429 27.83 7.57 1.73
C HIS A 429 28.38 7.13 3.09
N MET A 430 29.68 7.29 3.33
CA MET A 430 30.29 6.94 4.62
C MET A 430 29.78 7.80 5.77
N LEU A 431 29.56 9.08 5.54
CA LEU A 431 28.95 9.98 6.53
C LEU A 431 27.54 9.51 6.93
N GLY A 432 26.71 9.18 5.95
CA GLY A 432 25.39 8.60 6.17
C GLY A 432 25.45 7.29 6.94
N TYR A 433 26.26 6.34 6.47
CA TYR A 433 26.45 5.03 7.07
C TYR A 433 26.90 5.10 8.53
N MET A 434 27.95 5.91 8.83
CA MET A 434 28.46 6.07 10.19
C MET A 434 27.46 6.77 11.11
N THR A 435 26.73 7.75 10.58
CA THR A 435 25.69 8.45 11.34
C THR A 435 24.53 7.50 11.69
N LEU A 436 24.05 6.71 10.72
CA LEU A 436 23.01 5.71 10.93
C LEU A 436 23.43 4.62 11.90
N GLY A 437 24.65 4.08 11.74
CA GLY A 437 25.14 2.95 12.53
C GLY A 437 25.61 3.30 13.94
N MET A 438 26.09 4.53 14.15
CA MET A 438 26.73 4.93 15.41
C MET A 438 26.04 6.09 16.10
N MET A 439 25.89 7.24 15.43
CA MET A 439 25.46 8.48 16.09
C MET A 439 23.96 8.45 16.45
N ILE A 440 23.11 7.95 15.58
CA ILE A 440 21.66 7.86 15.82
C ILE A 440 21.36 6.90 16.99
N PRO A 441 21.90 5.68 17.08
CA PRO A 441 21.72 4.83 18.27
C PRO A 441 22.18 5.47 19.56
N VAL A 442 23.30 6.21 19.56
CA VAL A 442 23.80 6.95 20.76
C VAL A 442 22.79 8.01 21.23
N LEU A 443 22.03 8.62 20.32
CA LEU A 443 20.97 9.56 20.68
C LEU A 443 19.67 8.84 21.10
N LEU A 444 19.28 7.76 20.43
CA LEU A 444 17.99 7.10 20.66
C LEU A 444 17.97 6.27 21.95
N VAL A 445 19.07 5.58 22.29
CA VAL A 445 19.14 4.72 23.49
C VAL A 445 18.87 5.51 24.79
N PRO A 446 19.47 6.70 25.05
CA PRO A 446 19.14 7.50 26.21
C PRO A 446 17.69 8.02 26.22
N GLY A 447 17.03 8.10 25.07
CA GLY A 447 15.60 8.39 24.94
C GLY A 447 14.71 7.37 25.63
N ALA A 448 15.23 6.16 25.89
CA ALA A 448 14.55 5.07 26.57
C ALA A 448 13.08 4.92 26.13
N PRO A 449 12.81 4.62 24.83
CA PRO A 449 11.46 4.36 24.37
C PRO A 449 10.92 3.11 25.10
N VAL A 450 9.73 3.26 25.67
CA VAL A 450 9.02 2.17 26.40
C VAL A 450 7.99 1.55 25.47
#